data_c1d2f54ba32a17710afa6aa8b1312774
#
_entry.id   c1d2f54ba32a17710afa6aa8b1312774
#
_cell.length_a   1.000
_cell.length_b   1.000
_cell.length_c   1.000
_cell.angle_alpha   90.00
_cell.angle_beta   90.00
_cell.angle_gamma   90.00
#
_symmetry.space_group_name_H-M   'P 1'
#
loop_
_entity.id
_entity.type
_entity.pdbx_description
1 polymer ?
#
loop_
_entity_poly.entity_id
_entity_poly.type
_entity_poly.pdbx_seq_one_letter_code
_entity_poly.pdbx_strand_id
1 'polypeptide(L)'
;MTQYNIGDIYIYSVPFTDKIHEKPRPVVIVSEPNSKGDLTIISGTTQGHSWNEKWLCYVSTDEVEGNVLKEDTVFPISMQILISPKFFKQKLGRLKNEKLKELLKIISLRHTDIYYNSIHKPSQTETFIPGQSRIPYAGRVFDQNEMINLIDSSLDFWLTSGRYTEKFERAFAKKIGVKYCSVVNSGSSANLVAFMALTSPRLGERRICKGDEVITLAAGFPTTINPIIQYGAIPVFVDVTIPTYNIDVSMLEEALSEKTKAVMIAHTLGNPFDLAAVKDFCVKNNLWLVEDNCDALGSL
;
A
#
# COMPACT_ATOMS: atom_id res chain seq x y z
N MET A 1 -27.54 -20.42 -30.90
CA MET A 1 -26.56 -19.29 -30.92
C MET A 1 -25.34 -19.75 -30.21
N THR A 2 -24.15 -19.59 -30.81
CA THR A 2 -22.89 -19.94 -30.15
C THR A 2 -22.70 -18.97 -28.98
N GLN A 3 -22.63 -19.49 -27.77
CA GLN A 3 -22.36 -18.68 -26.57
C GLN A 3 -20.86 -18.45 -26.48
N TYR A 4 -20.42 -17.20 -26.47
CA TYR A 4 -19.04 -16.80 -26.26
C TYR A 4 -18.85 -16.41 -24.79
N ASN A 5 -17.80 -16.94 -24.16
CA ASN A 5 -17.53 -16.67 -22.75
C ASN A 5 -16.15 -16.03 -22.57
N ILE A 6 -16.01 -15.18 -21.56
CA ILE A 6 -14.71 -14.62 -21.15
C ILE A 6 -13.75 -15.77 -20.82
N GLY A 7 -12.53 -15.72 -21.37
CA GLY A 7 -11.53 -16.76 -21.25
C GLY A 7 -11.53 -17.80 -22.38
N ASP A 8 -12.55 -17.82 -23.25
CA ASP A 8 -12.53 -18.66 -24.45
C ASP A 8 -11.42 -18.20 -25.41
N ILE A 9 -10.72 -19.15 -26.01
CA ILE A 9 -9.63 -18.92 -26.96
C ILE A 9 -10.07 -19.37 -28.35
N TYR A 10 -9.90 -18.52 -29.34
CA TYR A 10 -10.22 -18.76 -30.74
C TYR A 10 -9.04 -18.47 -31.63
N ILE A 11 -9.04 -19.04 -32.86
CA ILE A 11 -8.20 -18.57 -33.96
C ILE A 11 -8.88 -17.39 -34.64
N TYR A 12 -8.15 -16.30 -34.75
CA TYR A 12 -8.51 -15.13 -35.50
C TYR A 12 -7.36 -14.72 -36.43
N SER A 13 -7.70 -14.33 -37.67
CA SER A 13 -6.72 -13.78 -38.62
C SER A 13 -6.56 -12.29 -38.39
N VAL A 14 -5.44 -11.90 -37.79
CA VAL A 14 -5.09 -10.49 -37.57
C VAL A 14 -4.43 -9.94 -38.82
N PRO A 15 -4.95 -8.90 -39.47
CA PRO A 15 -4.28 -8.25 -40.58
C PRO A 15 -2.99 -7.59 -40.10
N PHE A 16 -1.91 -7.72 -40.86
CA PHE A 16 -0.70 -6.95 -40.65
C PHE A 16 -0.91 -5.47 -40.94
N THR A 17 0.04 -4.65 -40.52
CA THR A 17 0.02 -3.20 -40.77
C THR A 17 -0.08 -2.81 -42.24
N ASP A 18 0.36 -3.68 -43.14
CA ASP A 18 0.24 -3.54 -44.61
C ASP A 18 -1.18 -3.88 -45.15
N LYS A 19 -2.07 -4.44 -44.29
CA LYS A 19 -3.44 -4.89 -44.62
C LYS A 19 -3.55 -5.92 -45.75
N ILE A 20 -2.44 -6.47 -46.22
CA ILE A 20 -2.37 -7.41 -47.34
C ILE A 20 -2.18 -8.83 -46.83
N HIS A 21 -1.44 -8.99 -45.73
CA HIS A 21 -1.13 -10.30 -45.15
C HIS A 21 -1.89 -10.50 -43.86
N GLU A 22 -2.48 -11.70 -43.69
CA GLU A 22 -3.13 -12.14 -42.46
C GLU A 22 -2.39 -13.31 -41.84
N LYS A 23 -2.11 -13.25 -40.56
CA LYS A 23 -1.55 -14.37 -39.81
C LYS A 23 -2.58 -14.87 -38.79
N PRO A 24 -2.96 -16.18 -38.83
CA PRO A 24 -3.81 -16.75 -37.80
C PRO A 24 -3.09 -16.69 -36.46
N ARG A 25 -3.78 -16.15 -35.44
CA ARG A 25 -3.24 -16.06 -34.06
C ARG A 25 -4.29 -16.52 -33.07
N PRO A 26 -3.87 -17.12 -31.95
CA PRO A 26 -4.79 -17.33 -30.83
C PRO A 26 -5.20 -15.96 -30.26
N VAL A 27 -6.49 -15.83 -29.97
CA VAL A 27 -7.05 -14.65 -29.29
C VAL A 27 -7.90 -15.11 -28.13
N VAL A 28 -7.78 -14.42 -27.00
CA VAL A 28 -8.61 -14.68 -25.81
C VAL A 28 -9.69 -13.63 -25.68
N ILE A 29 -10.91 -14.06 -25.39
CA ILE A 29 -12.07 -13.18 -25.14
C ILE A 29 -11.94 -12.62 -23.72
N VAL A 30 -12.08 -11.30 -23.59
CA VAL A 30 -11.93 -10.58 -22.29
C VAL A 30 -13.13 -9.70 -21.94
N SER A 31 -14.17 -9.68 -22.77
CA SER A 31 -15.43 -8.97 -22.45
C SER A 31 -16.66 -9.79 -22.78
N GLU A 32 -17.79 -9.43 -22.16
CA GLU A 32 -19.10 -9.80 -22.68
C GLU A 32 -19.38 -9.09 -24.02
N PRO A 33 -20.30 -9.61 -24.86
CA PRO A 33 -20.69 -8.95 -26.08
C PRO A 33 -21.29 -7.55 -25.81
N ASN A 34 -20.90 -6.57 -26.60
CA ASN A 34 -21.55 -5.26 -26.57
C ASN A 34 -22.95 -5.29 -27.20
N SER A 35 -23.64 -4.15 -27.26
CA SER A 35 -24.99 -4.02 -27.86
C SER A 35 -25.09 -4.43 -29.36
N LYS A 36 -23.93 -4.48 -30.05
CA LYS A 36 -23.82 -4.92 -31.44
C LYS A 36 -23.37 -6.38 -31.55
N GLY A 37 -23.12 -7.06 -30.43
CA GLY A 37 -22.62 -8.42 -30.38
C GLY A 37 -21.09 -8.53 -30.58
N ASP A 38 -20.36 -7.44 -30.62
CA ASP A 38 -18.91 -7.45 -30.73
C ASP A 38 -18.23 -7.73 -29.38
N LEU A 39 -17.06 -8.37 -29.43
CA LEU A 39 -16.29 -8.81 -28.26
C LEU A 39 -14.93 -8.10 -28.21
N THR A 40 -14.46 -7.76 -27.00
CA THR A 40 -13.07 -7.38 -26.81
C THR A 40 -12.22 -8.62 -26.67
N ILE A 41 -11.15 -8.67 -27.44
CA ILE A 41 -10.17 -9.76 -27.43
C ILE A 41 -8.77 -9.24 -27.19
N ILE A 42 -7.86 -10.13 -26.78
CA ILE A 42 -6.41 -9.89 -26.75
C ILE A 42 -5.78 -10.90 -27.70
N SER A 43 -4.94 -10.41 -28.63
CA SER A 43 -4.20 -11.25 -29.57
C SER A 43 -2.95 -11.82 -28.91
N GLY A 44 -2.79 -13.15 -28.99
CA GLY A 44 -1.61 -13.86 -28.50
C GLY A 44 -0.46 -13.87 -29.50
N THR A 45 0.75 -14.06 -28.99
CA THR A 45 1.98 -14.23 -29.78
C THR A 45 2.92 -15.21 -29.09
N THR A 46 3.72 -15.93 -29.89
CA THR A 46 4.82 -16.77 -29.37
C THR A 46 6.15 -16.00 -29.29
N GLN A 47 6.19 -14.75 -29.76
CA GLN A 47 7.37 -13.90 -29.77
C GLN A 47 7.26 -12.81 -28.68
N GLY A 48 7.44 -13.20 -27.41
CA GLY A 48 7.24 -12.31 -26.26
C GLY A 48 8.37 -11.31 -25.97
N HIS A 49 9.53 -11.42 -26.61
CA HIS A 49 10.75 -10.71 -26.19
C HIS A 49 10.83 -9.21 -26.50
N SER A 50 9.88 -8.65 -27.23
CA SER A 50 9.87 -7.22 -27.63
C SER A 50 8.84 -6.35 -26.89
N TRP A 51 8.11 -6.92 -25.94
CA TRP A 51 7.02 -6.25 -25.26
C TRP A 51 7.41 -5.77 -23.85
N ASN A 52 6.73 -4.77 -23.33
CA ASN A 52 6.89 -4.34 -21.95
C ASN A 52 6.40 -5.45 -21.01
N GLU A 53 7.33 -6.10 -20.31
CA GLU A 53 7.07 -7.28 -19.46
C GLU A 53 6.03 -7.04 -18.34
N LYS A 54 5.82 -5.80 -17.92
CA LYS A 54 4.85 -5.47 -16.85
C LYS A 54 3.41 -5.86 -17.18
N TRP A 55 3.04 -5.90 -18.47
CA TRP A 55 1.66 -6.09 -18.92
C TRP A 55 1.50 -7.28 -19.86
N LEU A 56 2.18 -8.37 -19.55
CA LEU A 56 2.10 -9.63 -20.28
C LEU A 56 1.43 -10.71 -19.44
N CYS A 57 0.53 -11.50 -20.05
CA CYS A 57 0.01 -12.73 -19.49
C CYS A 57 0.61 -13.90 -20.25
N TYR A 58 1.46 -14.69 -19.61
CA TYR A 58 2.04 -15.92 -20.16
C TYR A 58 1.07 -17.07 -19.92
N VAL A 59 0.75 -17.80 -20.96
CA VAL A 59 -0.16 -18.95 -20.91
C VAL A 59 0.56 -20.16 -21.49
N SER A 60 0.82 -21.16 -20.66
CA SER A 60 1.32 -22.44 -21.09
C SER A 60 0.20 -23.34 -21.66
N THR A 61 0.58 -24.33 -22.43
CA THR A 61 -0.40 -25.22 -23.09
C THR A 61 -1.27 -25.98 -22.10
N ASP A 62 -0.73 -26.33 -20.93
CA ASP A 62 -1.44 -27.02 -19.85
C ASP A 62 -2.42 -26.13 -19.03
N GLU A 63 -2.38 -24.81 -19.21
CA GLU A 63 -3.30 -23.85 -18.58
C GLU A 63 -4.59 -23.62 -19.39
N VAL A 64 -4.76 -24.38 -20.49
CA VAL A 64 -5.93 -24.31 -21.36
C VAL A 64 -6.70 -25.63 -21.32
N GLU A 65 -8.01 -25.55 -21.08
CA GLU A 65 -8.94 -26.66 -21.21
C GLU A 65 -9.26 -26.87 -22.70
N GLY A 66 -9.24 -28.13 -23.17
CA GLY A 66 -9.47 -28.49 -24.57
C GLY A 66 -8.19 -28.75 -25.39
N ASN A 67 -7.03 -28.42 -24.87
CA ASN A 67 -5.70 -28.79 -25.31
C ASN A 67 -5.39 -28.59 -26.81
N VAL A 68 -5.54 -27.38 -27.31
CA VAL A 68 -5.31 -27.08 -28.72
C VAL A 68 -4.34 -25.90 -28.95
N LEU A 69 -3.78 -25.29 -27.90
CA LEU A 69 -2.60 -24.44 -28.06
C LEU A 69 -1.41 -25.33 -28.39
N LYS A 70 -0.77 -25.04 -29.52
CA LYS A 70 0.39 -25.83 -29.99
C LYS A 70 1.67 -25.45 -29.25
N GLU A 71 1.75 -24.23 -28.75
CA GLU A 71 2.92 -23.64 -28.11
C GLU A 71 2.46 -22.67 -27.01
N ASP A 72 3.31 -22.45 -26.04
CA ASP A 72 3.11 -21.43 -25.01
C ASP A 72 2.92 -20.07 -25.66
N THR A 73 1.93 -19.34 -25.19
CA THR A 73 1.47 -18.11 -25.82
C THR A 73 1.52 -16.97 -24.83
N VAL A 74 1.96 -15.81 -25.28
CA VAL A 74 1.94 -14.56 -24.51
C VAL A 74 0.80 -13.69 -25.02
N PHE A 75 -0.03 -13.18 -24.10
CA PHE A 75 -1.09 -12.23 -24.37
C PHE A 75 -0.69 -10.84 -23.86
N PRO A 76 -0.22 -9.93 -24.74
CA PRO A 76 0.07 -8.55 -24.38
C PRO A 76 -1.21 -7.78 -24.12
N ILE A 77 -1.43 -7.32 -22.88
CA ILE A 77 -2.67 -6.65 -22.48
C ILE A 77 -2.89 -5.33 -23.25
N SER A 78 -1.84 -4.76 -23.82
CA SER A 78 -1.94 -3.57 -24.69
C SER A 78 -2.64 -3.82 -26.02
N MET A 79 -2.75 -5.07 -26.47
CA MET A 79 -3.35 -5.45 -27.75
C MET A 79 -4.82 -5.86 -27.63
N GLN A 80 -5.61 -5.04 -26.94
CA GLN A 80 -7.05 -5.22 -26.89
C GLN A 80 -7.70 -4.69 -28.17
N ILE A 81 -8.51 -5.52 -28.82
CA ILE A 81 -9.20 -5.19 -30.07
C ILE A 81 -10.67 -5.54 -29.94
N LEU A 82 -11.56 -4.66 -30.42
CA LEU A 82 -13.00 -4.94 -30.52
C LEU A 82 -13.26 -5.58 -31.88
N ILE A 83 -13.85 -6.78 -31.88
CA ILE A 83 -14.14 -7.53 -33.11
C ILE A 83 -15.51 -8.17 -33.09
N SER A 84 -16.05 -8.40 -34.29
CA SER A 84 -17.26 -9.21 -34.48
C SER A 84 -16.91 -10.70 -34.41
N PRO A 85 -17.68 -11.52 -33.67
CA PRO A 85 -17.45 -12.96 -33.55
C PRO A 85 -17.50 -13.73 -34.88
N LYS A 86 -18.12 -13.17 -35.90
CA LYS A 86 -18.20 -13.77 -37.25
C LYS A 86 -16.83 -14.04 -37.88
N PHE A 87 -15.78 -13.39 -37.38
CA PHE A 87 -14.41 -13.58 -37.87
C PHE A 87 -13.62 -14.66 -37.11
N PHE A 88 -14.20 -15.28 -36.07
CA PHE A 88 -13.59 -16.43 -35.43
C PHE A 88 -13.63 -17.65 -36.37
N LYS A 89 -12.48 -18.33 -36.49
CA LYS A 89 -12.35 -19.51 -37.32
C LYS A 89 -12.61 -20.80 -36.55
N GLN A 90 -11.97 -20.97 -35.42
CA GLN A 90 -12.03 -22.19 -34.63
C GLN A 90 -11.84 -21.87 -33.15
N LYS A 91 -12.64 -22.51 -32.28
CA LYS A 91 -12.38 -22.51 -30.85
C LYS A 91 -11.22 -23.45 -30.54
N LEU A 92 -10.22 -22.95 -29.85
CA LEU A 92 -9.04 -23.72 -29.41
C LEU A 92 -9.24 -24.33 -28.03
N GLY A 93 -9.97 -23.61 -27.17
CA GLY A 93 -10.16 -24.04 -25.79
C GLY A 93 -10.62 -22.89 -24.90
N ARG A 94 -10.35 -23.02 -23.61
CA ARG A 94 -10.65 -22.02 -22.59
C ARG A 94 -9.54 -21.95 -21.56
N LEU A 95 -9.20 -20.78 -21.08
CA LEU A 95 -8.26 -20.63 -19.95
C LEU A 95 -8.82 -21.32 -18.70
N LYS A 96 -7.98 -22.09 -18.02
CA LYS A 96 -8.31 -22.56 -16.67
C LYS A 96 -8.57 -21.38 -15.72
N ASN A 97 -9.40 -21.59 -14.72
CA ASN A 97 -9.90 -20.52 -13.86
C ASN A 97 -8.77 -19.69 -13.21
N GLU A 98 -7.69 -20.32 -12.76
CA GLU A 98 -6.59 -19.59 -12.12
C GLU A 98 -5.85 -18.67 -13.12
N LYS A 99 -5.64 -19.16 -14.34
CA LYS A 99 -5.03 -18.35 -15.41
C LYS A 99 -5.96 -17.23 -15.90
N LEU A 100 -7.26 -17.49 -15.94
CA LEU A 100 -8.25 -16.46 -16.24
C LEU A 100 -8.26 -15.35 -15.17
N LYS A 101 -8.19 -15.70 -13.89
CA LYS A 101 -8.06 -14.72 -12.79
C LYS A 101 -6.79 -13.86 -12.97
N GLU A 102 -5.66 -14.49 -13.26
CA GLU A 102 -4.39 -13.78 -13.50
C GLU A 102 -4.52 -12.79 -14.67
N LEU A 103 -5.07 -13.22 -15.81
CA LEU A 103 -5.29 -12.37 -16.97
C LEU A 103 -6.19 -11.16 -16.64
N LEU A 104 -7.34 -11.38 -16.01
CA LEU A 104 -8.27 -10.31 -15.65
C LEU A 104 -7.67 -9.35 -14.62
N LYS A 105 -6.86 -9.88 -13.69
CA LYS A 105 -6.12 -9.07 -12.74
C LYS A 105 -5.14 -8.14 -13.44
N ILE A 106 -4.32 -8.65 -14.37
CA ILE A 106 -3.35 -7.83 -15.13
C ILE A 106 -4.08 -6.74 -15.93
N ILE A 107 -5.24 -7.06 -16.53
CA ILE A 107 -6.08 -6.07 -17.25
C ILE A 107 -6.52 -4.95 -16.30
N SER A 108 -7.00 -5.28 -15.11
CA SER A 108 -7.47 -4.31 -14.12
C SER A 108 -6.34 -3.39 -13.65
N LEU A 109 -5.16 -3.95 -13.36
CA LEU A 109 -4.00 -3.19 -12.92
C LEU A 109 -3.47 -2.26 -14.03
N ARG A 110 -3.49 -2.73 -15.29
CA ARG A 110 -3.12 -1.87 -16.43
C ARG A 110 -4.10 -0.70 -16.61
N HIS A 111 -5.40 -0.92 -16.47
CA HIS A 111 -6.37 0.18 -16.55
C HIS A 111 -6.17 1.18 -15.40
N THR A 112 -5.79 0.72 -14.22
CA THR A 112 -5.41 1.59 -13.10
C THR A 112 -4.19 2.45 -13.43
N ASP A 113 -3.17 1.87 -14.05
CA ASP A 113 -1.98 2.60 -14.52
C ASP A 113 -2.34 3.67 -15.56
N ILE A 114 -3.19 3.34 -16.54
CA ILE A 114 -3.70 4.29 -17.53
C ILE A 114 -4.47 5.42 -16.85
N TYR A 115 -5.35 5.10 -15.92
CA TYR A 115 -6.15 6.09 -15.18
C TYR A 115 -5.24 7.07 -14.43
N TYR A 116 -4.26 6.56 -13.68
CA TYR A 116 -3.28 7.41 -12.98
C TYR A 116 -2.56 8.36 -13.94
N ASN A 117 -1.99 7.82 -15.02
CA ASN A 117 -1.21 8.61 -15.97
C ASN A 117 -2.05 9.65 -16.72
N SER A 118 -3.37 9.42 -16.91
CA SER A 118 -4.28 10.32 -17.59
C SER A 118 -4.88 11.39 -16.68
N ILE A 119 -5.12 11.06 -15.40
CA ILE A 119 -5.92 11.92 -14.51
C ILE A 119 -5.07 12.53 -13.39
N HIS A 120 -4.24 11.73 -12.71
CA HIS A 120 -3.51 12.23 -11.54
C HIS A 120 -2.15 12.83 -11.88
N LYS A 121 -1.38 12.16 -12.73
CA LYS A 121 -0.04 12.61 -13.09
C LYS A 121 0.03 14.05 -13.65
N PRO A 122 -0.89 14.50 -14.53
CA PRO A 122 -0.86 15.86 -15.04
C PRO A 122 -0.98 16.92 -13.92
N SER A 123 -1.82 16.69 -12.92
CA SER A 123 -1.99 17.62 -11.80
C SER A 123 -0.80 17.66 -10.82
N GLN A 124 0.06 16.63 -10.84
CA GLN A 124 1.25 16.56 -9.99
C GLN A 124 2.49 17.19 -10.63
N THR A 125 2.43 17.52 -11.91
CA THR A 125 3.55 18.09 -12.67
C THR A 125 3.47 19.60 -12.81
N GLU A 126 2.55 20.26 -12.13
CA GLU A 126 2.46 21.73 -12.13
C GLU A 126 3.74 22.35 -11.59
N THR A 127 4.33 23.25 -12.38
CA THR A 127 5.55 23.94 -11.98
C THR A 127 5.23 24.95 -10.88
N PHE A 128 5.98 24.89 -9.78
CA PHE A 128 5.85 25.88 -8.70
C PHE A 128 6.32 27.25 -9.19
N ILE A 129 5.46 28.26 -9.05
CA ILE A 129 5.76 29.66 -9.42
C ILE A 129 5.81 30.47 -8.13
N PRO A 130 6.99 30.99 -7.72
CA PRO A 130 7.12 31.83 -6.53
C PRO A 130 6.17 33.03 -6.55
N GLY A 131 5.49 33.28 -5.44
CA GLY A 131 4.53 34.36 -5.30
C GLY A 131 3.15 34.12 -5.93
N GLN A 132 2.95 33.03 -6.67
CA GLN A 132 1.67 32.67 -7.29
C GLN A 132 1.15 31.30 -6.79
N SER A 133 2.01 30.30 -6.78
CA SER A 133 1.62 28.96 -6.34
C SER A 133 1.38 28.91 -4.84
N ARG A 134 0.28 28.26 -4.45
CA ARG A 134 0.00 28.00 -3.04
C ARG A 134 1.01 27.00 -2.47
N ILE A 135 1.54 27.28 -1.29
CA ILE A 135 2.35 26.34 -0.52
C ILE A 135 1.39 25.55 0.39
N PRO A 136 1.15 24.25 0.14
CA PRO A 136 0.35 23.44 1.04
C PRO A 136 1.15 23.11 2.31
N TYR A 137 0.47 23.04 3.45
CA TYR A 137 1.10 22.61 4.70
C TYR A 137 1.41 21.11 4.71
N ALA A 138 0.66 20.33 3.93
CA ALA A 138 0.87 18.90 3.72
C ALA A 138 0.30 18.49 2.36
N GLY A 139 0.75 17.39 1.81
CA GLY A 139 0.27 16.84 0.56
C GLY A 139 0.55 15.35 0.45
N ARG A 140 -0.27 14.68 -0.36
CA ARG A 140 -0.03 13.27 -0.68
C ARG A 140 1.08 13.17 -1.71
N VAL A 141 2.04 12.28 -1.44
CA VAL A 141 3.07 11.88 -2.43
C VAL A 141 2.75 10.45 -2.83
N PHE A 142 2.36 10.26 -4.07
CA PHE A 142 2.00 8.95 -4.61
C PHE A 142 2.22 8.91 -6.12
N ASP A 143 2.38 7.70 -6.65
CA ASP A 143 2.41 7.45 -8.08
C ASP A 143 1.40 6.34 -8.44
N GLN A 144 1.53 5.77 -9.62
CA GLN A 144 0.65 4.66 -10.05
C GLN A 144 0.79 3.41 -9.19
N ASN A 145 1.92 3.23 -8.48
CA ASN A 145 2.16 2.00 -7.73
C ASN A 145 1.28 1.89 -6.50
N GLU A 146 1.01 3.00 -5.79
CA GLU A 146 0.07 3.01 -4.66
C GLU A 146 -1.32 2.59 -5.13
N MET A 147 -1.81 3.14 -6.25
CA MET A 147 -3.12 2.79 -6.80
C MET A 147 -3.17 1.34 -7.29
N ILE A 148 -2.11 0.88 -7.98
CA ILE A 148 -2.00 -0.51 -8.45
C ILE A 148 -1.99 -1.47 -7.26
N ASN A 149 -1.22 -1.21 -6.21
CA ASN A 149 -1.17 -2.05 -5.02
C ASN A 149 -2.52 -2.10 -4.28
N LEU A 150 -3.25 -0.97 -4.23
CA LEU A 150 -4.57 -0.91 -3.64
C LEU A 150 -5.57 -1.80 -4.41
N ILE A 151 -5.61 -1.68 -5.74
CA ILE A 151 -6.47 -2.52 -6.58
C ILE A 151 -6.05 -3.99 -6.51
N ASP A 152 -4.74 -4.29 -6.56
CA ASP A 152 -4.22 -5.64 -6.44
C ASP A 152 -4.63 -6.32 -5.12
N SER A 153 -4.57 -5.57 -4.01
CA SER A 153 -5.05 -6.03 -2.71
C SER A 153 -6.57 -6.25 -2.69
N SER A 154 -7.32 -5.32 -3.30
CA SER A 154 -8.78 -5.42 -3.36
C SER A 154 -9.26 -6.63 -4.15
N LEU A 155 -8.55 -7.01 -5.21
CA LEU A 155 -8.87 -8.19 -6.03
C LEU A 155 -8.62 -9.52 -5.30
N ASP A 156 -7.82 -9.54 -4.25
CA ASP A 156 -7.71 -10.72 -3.37
C ASP A 156 -8.99 -10.93 -2.54
N PHE A 157 -9.80 -9.89 -2.37
CA PHE A 157 -11.01 -9.84 -1.54
C PHE A 157 -10.79 -10.39 -0.12
N TRP A 158 -9.60 -10.18 0.42
CA TRP A 158 -9.26 -10.53 1.79
C TRP A 158 -9.42 -9.28 2.68
N LEU A 159 -10.49 -9.27 3.51
CA LEU A 159 -10.98 -8.08 4.19
C LEU A 159 -10.32 -7.79 5.56
N THR A 160 -9.20 -8.43 5.85
CA THR A 160 -8.40 -8.23 7.06
C THR A 160 -6.92 -8.18 6.71
N SER A 161 -6.02 -8.21 7.72
CA SER A 161 -4.57 -8.25 7.48
C SER A 161 -4.17 -9.45 6.62
N GLY A 162 -3.37 -9.20 5.59
CA GLY A 162 -2.94 -10.19 4.60
C GLY A 162 -1.53 -9.92 4.09
N ARG A 163 -1.23 -10.40 2.87
CA ARG A 163 0.12 -10.37 2.29
C ARG A 163 0.76 -8.97 2.26
N TYR A 164 -0.02 -7.91 2.05
CA TYR A 164 0.50 -6.55 2.06
C TYR A 164 0.89 -6.07 3.45
N THR A 165 0.08 -6.39 4.46
CA THR A 165 0.40 -6.09 5.86
C THR A 165 1.70 -6.76 6.28
N GLU A 166 1.84 -8.06 6.04
CA GLU A 166 3.07 -8.81 6.36
C GLU A 166 4.30 -8.27 5.63
N LYS A 167 4.15 -7.93 4.35
CA LYS A 167 5.24 -7.36 3.55
C LYS A 167 5.67 -6.01 4.09
N PHE A 168 4.69 -5.16 4.46
CA PHE A 168 4.95 -3.84 5.03
C PHE A 168 5.66 -3.96 6.38
N GLU A 169 5.12 -4.75 7.31
CA GLU A 169 5.69 -4.92 8.65
C GLU A 169 7.16 -5.37 8.60
N ARG A 170 7.47 -6.35 7.76
CA ARG A 170 8.85 -6.82 7.57
C ARG A 170 9.76 -5.74 6.96
N ALA A 171 9.29 -5.06 5.92
CA ALA A 171 10.08 -4.05 5.23
C ALA A 171 10.31 -2.82 6.12
N PHE A 172 9.29 -2.38 6.86
CA PHE A 172 9.37 -1.23 7.74
C PHE A 172 10.25 -1.50 8.96
N ALA A 173 10.08 -2.65 9.61
CA ALA A 173 10.95 -3.07 10.72
C ALA A 173 12.42 -3.08 10.30
N LYS A 174 12.72 -3.63 9.11
CA LYS A 174 14.09 -3.63 8.56
C LYS A 174 14.61 -2.20 8.30
N LYS A 175 13.77 -1.31 7.76
CA LYS A 175 14.14 0.07 7.45
C LYS A 175 14.49 0.86 8.70
N ILE A 176 13.72 0.68 9.77
CA ILE A 176 13.93 1.37 11.06
C ILE A 176 15.02 0.69 11.91
N GLY A 177 15.43 -0.54 11.58
CA GLY A 177 16.41 -1.29 12.34
C GLY A 177 15.86 -1.93 13.61
N VAL A 178 14.54 -2.16 13.68
CA VAL A 178 13.88 -2.82 14.81
C VAL A 178 13.49 -4.25 14.47
N LYS A 179 13.25 -5.06 15.52
CA LYS A 179 12.92 -6.48 15.35
C LYS A 179 11.48 -6.71 14.91
N TYR A 180 10.54 -5.89 15.36
CA TYR A 180 9.11 -6.07 15.16
C TYR A 180 8.46 -4.78 14.68
N CYS A 181 7.44 -4.93 13.87
CA CYS A 181 6.51 -3.90 13.48
C CYS A 181 5.10 -4.50 13.49
N SER A 182 4.11 -3.75 13.95
CA SER A 182 2.70 -4.12 13.88
C SER A 182 1.90 -2.99 13.26
N VAL A 183 1.18 -3.28 12.19
CA VAL A 183 0.31 -2.31 11.51
C VAL A 183 -1.03 -2.22 12.21
N VAL A 184 -1.51 -1.00 12.40
CA VAL A 184 -2.84 -0.66 12.88
C VAL A 184 -3.49 0.33 11.93
N ASN A 185 -4.77 0.62 12.12
CA ASN A 185 -5.57 1.44 11.20
C ASN A 185 -5.30 2.95 11.26
N SER A 186 -4.60 3.43 12.27
CA SER A 186 -4.26 4.87 12.43
C SER A 186 -3.13 5.08 13.44
N GLY A 187 -2.49 6.26 13.41
CA GLY A 187 -1.52 6.68 14.43
C GLY A 187 -2.14 6.73 15.84
N SER A 188 -3.40 7.16 15.96
CA SER A 188 -4.11 7.13 17.23
C SER A 188 -4.22 5.71 17.82
N SER A 189 -4.50 4.73 16.97
CA SER A 189 -4.50 3.32 17.39
C SER A 189 -3.11 2.81 17.68
N ALA A 190 -2.07 3.31 16.99
CA ALA A 190 -0.68 2.97 17.28
C ALA A 190 -0.28 3.44 18.68
N ASN A 191 -0.58 4.69 19.03
CA ASN A 191 -0.35 5.23 20.38
C ASN A 191 -1.10 4.42 21.44
N LEU A 192 -2.37 4.10 21.19
CA LEU A 192 -3.16 3.29 22.12
C LEU A 192 -2.55 1.90 22.33
N VAL A 193 -2.21 1.20 21.25
CA VAL A 193 -1.64 -0.15 21.33
C VAL A 193 -0.25 -0.14 21.98
N ALA A 194 0.60 0.84 21.63
CA ALA A 194 1.92 0.99 22.22
C ALA A 194 1.84 1.21 23.73
N PHE A 195 0.97 2.13 24.18
CA PHE A 195 0.75 2.38 25.59
C PHE A 195 0.16 1.16 26.32
N MET A 196 -0.88 0.55 25.75
CA MET A 196 -1.52 -0.62 26.35
C MET A 196 -0.59 -1.84 26.46
N ALA A 197 0.39 -1.96 25.55
CA ALA A 197 1.43 -3.00 25.68
C ALA A 197 2.24 -2.84 26.96
N LEU A 198 2.48 -1.61 27.41
CA LEU A 198 3.23 -1.31 28.64
C LEU A 198 2.44 -1.61 29.91
N THR A 199 1.13 -1.83 29.80
CA THR A 199 0.27 -2.21 30.94
C THR A 199 0.20 -3.74 31.15
N SER A 200 0.84 -4.51 30.25
CA SER A 200 0.78 -5.98 30.26
C SER A 200 1.35 -6.58 31.55
N PRO A 201 0.63 -7.53 32.19
CA PRO A 201 1.15 -8.27 33.34
C PRO A 201 2.48 -9.00 33.08
N ARG A 202 2.79 -9.31 31.82
CA ARG A 202 4.05 -9.96 31.41
C ARG A 202 5.29 -9.11 31.70
N LEU A 203 5.13 -7.80 31.90
CA LEU A 203 6.23 -6.88 32.21
C LEU A 203 6.60 -6.88 33.71
N GLY A 204 5.87 -7.62 34.55
CA GLY A 204 6.12 -7.69 35.99
C GLY A 204 6.02 -6.31 36.65
N GLU A 205 7.00 -5.94 37.43
CA GLU A 205 7.07 -4.64 38.15
C GLU A 205 7.25 -3.43 37.22
N ARG A 206 7.72 -3.65 36.00
CA ARG A 206 7.87 -2.58 35.01
C ARG A 206 6.58 -2.20 34.29
N ARG A 207 5.48 -2.95 34.49
CA ARG A 207 4.18 -2.60 33.89
C ARG A 207 3.66 -1.25 34.43
N ILE A 208 2.94 -0.54 33.60
CA ILE A 208 2.19 0.64 34.04
C ILE A 208 0.88 0.18 34.67
N CYS A 209 0.57 0.66 35.86
CA CYS A 209 -0.68 0.43 36.60
C CYS A 209 -1.53 1.68 36.66
N LYS A 210 -2.80 1.53 37.04
CA LYS A 210 -3.67 2.69 37.32
C LYS A 210 -3.09 3.51 38.45
N GLY A 211 -3.02 4.83 38.26
CA GLY A 211 -2.44 5.77 39.21
C GLY A 211 -0.92 5.95 39.09
N ASP A 212 -0.24 5.17 38.23
CA ASP A 212 1.16 5.45 37.86
C ASP A 212 1.22 6.69 36.96
N GLU A 213 2.36 7.35 36.95
CA GLU A 213 2.57 8.60 36.25
C GLU A 213 3.32 8.39 34.95
N VAL A 214 2.94 9.19 33.94
CA VAL A 214 3.57 9.22 32.62
C VAL A 214 3.89 10.65 32.24
N ILE A 215 5.15 10.98 32.06
CA ILE A 215 5.60 12.30 31.63
C ILE A 215 5.21 12.50 30.17
N THR A 216 4.59 13.64 29.87
CA THR A 216 4.14 14.01 28.53
C THR A 216 4.11 15.53 28.35
N LEU A 217 3.63 16.01 27.19
CA LEU A 217 3.53 17.43 26.85
C LEU A 217 2.09 17.90 26.81
N ALA A 218 1.84 19.13 27.33
CA ALA A 218 0.54 19.79 27.17
C ALA A 218 0.33 20.30 25.72
N ALA A 219 1.38 20.76 25.07
CA ALA A 219 1.36 21.25 23.70
C ALA A 219 1.63 20.09 22.73
N GLY A 220 0.61 19.27 22.44
CA GLY A 220 0.74 18.11 21.57
C GLY A 220 -0.59 17.62 21.05
N PHE A 221 -0.54 16.58 20.20
CA PHE A 221 -1.77 16.00 19.65
C PHE A 221 -2.48 15.16 20.73
N PRO A 222 -3.80 15.28 20.89
CA PRO A 222 -4.52 14.62 21.98
C PRO A 222 -4.33 13.11 22.06
N THR A 223 -4.14 12.44 20.94
CA THR A 223 -4.01 10.97 20.91
C THR A 223 -2.68 10.43 21.45
N THR A 224 -1.68 11.27 21.64
CA THR A 224 -0.47 10.94 22.39
C THR A 224 -0.77 10.83 23.89
N ILE A 225 -1.72 11.62 24.38
CA ILE A 225 -2.05 11.70 25.82
C ILE A 225 -3.24 10.81 26.18
N ASN A 226 -4.24 10.69 25.31
CA ASN A 226 -5.49 9.99 25.59
C ASN A 226 -5.32 8.57 26.14
N PRO A 227 -4.39 7.72 25.65
CA PRO A 227 -4.21 6.37 26.19
C PRO A 227 -3.85 6.36 27.69
N ILE A 228 -3.09 7.34 28.16
CA ILE A 228 -2.70 7.49 29.56
C ILE A 228 -3.96 7.66 30.42
N ILE A 229 -4.82 8.61 30.03
CA ILE A 229 -6.06 8.94 30.77
C ILE A 229 -7.06 7.79 30.66
N GLN A 230 -7.24 7.21 29.48
CA GLN A 230 -8.18 6.10 29.24
C GLN A 230 -7.88 4.88 30.10
N TYR A 231 -6.62 4.59 30.32
CA TYR A 231 -6.21 3.48 31.18
C TYR A 231 -6.38 3.79 32.67
N GLY A 232 -6.32 5.06 33.06
CA GLY A 232 -6.35 5.54 34.44
C GLY A 232 -4.97 5.75 35.03
N ALA A 233 -3.95 5.91 34.19
CA ALA A 233 -2.67 6.47 34.58
C ALA A 233 -2.74 8.02 34.60
N ILE A 234 -1.77 8.68 35.18
CA ILE A 234 -1.76 10.12 35.44
C ILE A 234 -0.76 10.78 34.48
N PRO A 235 -1.21 11.66 33.57
CA PRO A 235 -0.28 12.44 32.75
C PRO A 235 0.39 13.52 33.61
N VAL A 236 1.72 13.58 33.60
CA VAL A 236 2.52 14.62 34.21
C VAL A 236 3.04 15.51 33.08
N PHE A 237 2.57 16.75 33.04
CA PHE A 237 2.85 17.65 31.94
C PHE A 237 4.15 18.43 32.18
N VAL A 238 5.02 18.42 31.19
CA VAL A 238 6.21 19.24 31.08
C VAL A 238 6.00 20.29 30.00
N ASP A 239 6.57 21.48 30.15
CA ASP A 239 6.45 22.54 29.16
C ASP A 239 7.37 22.32 27.96
N VAL A 240 7.22 23.16 26.96
CA VAL A 240 7.96 23.13 25.72
C VAL A 240 8.91 24.31 25.59
N THR A 241 10.00 24.12 24.84
CA THR A 241 10.90 25.22 24.47
C THR A 241 10.43 25.92 23.20
N ILE A 242 10.55 27.24 23.15
CA ILE A 242 10.29 28.05 21.97
C ILE A 242 11.66 28.39 21.32
N PRO A 243 11.83 28.25 20.00
CA PRO A 243 10.80 28.03 18.94
C PRO A 243 10.61 26.58 18.51
N THR A 244 11.17 25.60 19.19
CA THR A 244 11.15 24.19 18.74
C THR A 244 9.84 23.49 19.02
N TYR A 245 9.10 23.93 20.04
CA TYR A 245 7.88 23.31 20.58
C TYR A 245 8.08 21.86 21.07
N ASN A 246 9.33 21.45 21.26
CA ASN A 246 9.68 20.17 21.85
C ASN A 246 9.83 20.28 23.36
N ILE A 247 9.83 19.13 24.05
CA ILE A 247 9.96 19.04 25.51
C ILE A 247 11.15 19.84 26.02
N ASP A 248 10.94 20.60 27.10
CA ASP A 248 12.04 21.18 27.85
C ASP A 248 12.68 20.11 28.73
N VAL A 249 13.80 19.57 28.24
CA VAL A 249 14.50 18.46 28.90
C VAL A 249 15.04 18.86 30.30
N SER A 250 15.22 20.16 30.57
CA SER A 250 15.68 20.64 31.88
C SER A 250 14.62 20.43 32.97
N MET A 251 13.37 20.28 32.63
CA MET A 251 12.26 20.07 33.56
C MET A 251 11.96 18.59 33.88
N LEU A 252 12.65 17.65 33.22
CA LEU A 252 12.40 16.20 33.38
C LEU A 252 12.64 15.70 34.80
N GLU A 253 13.73 16.19 35.45
CA GLU A 253 14.04 15.78 36.82
C GLU A 253 13.01 16.28 37.82
N GLU A 254 12.42 17.47 37.62
CA GLU A 254 11.33 18.00 38.46
C GLU A 254 10.02 17.22 38.28
N ALA A 255 9.78 16.73 37.07
CA ALA A 255 8.59 15.92 36.76
C ALA A 255 8.67 14.47 37.24
N LEU A 256 9.84 14.02 37.72
CA LEU A 256 10.08 12.64 38.19
C LEU A 256 9.53 12.41 39.57
N SER A 257 8.81 11.31 39.76
CA SER A 257 8.41 10.81 41.09
C SER A 257 8.61 9.29 41.18
N GLU A 258 8.39 8.71 42.36
CA GLU A 258 8.40 7.25 42.57
C GLU A 258 7.30 6.52 41.77
N LYS A 259 6.27 7.24 41.32
CA LYS A 259 5.16 6.72 40.50
C LYS A 259 5.43 6.81 39.02
N THR A 260 6.45 7.52 38.60
CA THR A 260 6.76 7.69 37.17
C THR A 260 7.20 6.36 36.55
N LYS A 261 6.58 5.92 35.47
CA LYS A 261 6.86 4.66 34.76
C LYS A 261 7.28 4.85 33.31
N ALA A 262 6.90 5.96 32.68
CA ALA A 262 7.19 6.19 31.27
C ALA A 262 7.30 7.69 30.94
N VAL A 263 7.94 7.94 29.81
CA VAL A 263 7.86 9.18 29.02
C VAL A 263 7.16 8.85 27.72
N MET A 264 6.08 9.56 27.37
CA MET A 264 5.35 9.38 26.11
C MET A 264 5.13 10.74 25.46
N ILE A 265 5.88 11.02 24.40
CA ILE A 265 5.96 12.34 23.75
C ILE A 265 6.09 12.22 22.25
N ALA A 266 5.67 13.27 21.53
CA ALA A 266 5.81 13.37 20.08
C ALA A 266 7.04 14.19 19.67
N HIS A 267 7.55 13.92 18.47
CA HIS A 267 8.47 14.81 17.77
C HIS A 267 7.63 15.88 17.07
N THR A 268 7.52 17.04 17.69
CA THR A 268 6.54 18.06 17.34
C THR A 268 6.75 18.61 15.94
N LEU A 269 5.70 18.50 15.09
CA LEU A 269 5.66 19.02 13.71
C LEU A 269 6.84 18.55 12.83
N GLY A 270 7.34 17.36 13.08
CA GLY A 270 8.46 16.79 12.34
C GLY A 270 9.84 17.26 12.78
N ASN A 271 9.90 18.01 13.89
CA ASN A 271 11.15 18.47 14.49
C ASN A 271 11.54 17.53 15.64
N PRO A 272 12.60 16.71 15.54
CA PRO A 272 12.98 15.79 16.60
C PRO A 272 13.32 16.53 17.90
N PHE A 273 12.82 16.04 19.03
CA PHE A 273 13.30 16.48 20.33
C PHE A 273 14.71 15.93 20.62
N ASP A 274 15.38 16.45 21.65
CA ASP A 274 16.66 15.90 22.10
C ASP A 274 16.49 14.45 22.61
N LEU A 275 16.51 13.52 21.65
CA LEU A 275 16.31 12.09 21.91
C LEU A 275 17.40 11.54 22.82
N ALA A 276 18.64 12.03 22.71
CA ALA A 276 19.73 11.54 23.54
C ALA A 276 19.49 11.86 25.02
N ALA A 277 19.14 13.11 25.32
CA ALA A 277 18.85 13.54 26.69
C ALA A 277 17.63 12.82 27.28
N VAL A 278 16.53 12.71 26.53
CA VAL A 278 15.32 12.01 27.01
C VAL A 278 15.59 10.53 27.21
N LYS A 279 16.29 9.87 26.29
CA LYS A 279 16.66 8.46 26.40
C LYS A 279 17.55 8.21 27.62
N ASP A 280 18.58 9.03 27.84
CA ASP A 280 19.48 8.90 28.98
C ASP A 280 18.74 9.08 30.30
N PHE A 281 17.83 10.04 30.37
CA PHE A 281 16.92 10.22 31.51
C PHE A 281 16.07 8.97 31.77
N CYS A 282 15.45 8.40 30.71
CA CYS A 282 14.64 7.18 30.83
C CYS A 282 15.47 5.97 31.28
N VAL A 283 16.68 5.81 30.74
CA VAL A 283 17.57 4.69 31.12
C VAL A 283 18.01 4.83 32.57
N LYS A 284 18.47 6.04 32.99
CA LYS A 284 18.87 6.34 34.36
C LYS A 284 17.79 6.01 35.38
N ASN A 285 16.53 6.29 35.06
CA ASN A 285 15.41 6.15 35.97
C ASN A 285 14.57 4.88 35.72
N ASN A 286 15.03 3.95 34.86
CA ASN A 286 14.33 2.70 34.48
C ASN A 286 12.91 2.92 33.95
N LEU A 287 12.70 3.98 33.15
CA LEU A 287 11.43 4.35 32.55
C LEU A 287 11.29 3.78 31.14
N TRP A 288 10.05 3.57 30.69
CA TRP A 288 9.75 3.35 29.29
C TRP A 288 9.78 4.66 28.50
N LEU A 289 10.26 4.61 27.25
CA LEU A 289 10.15 5.71 26.31
C LEU A 289 9.23 5.28 25.16
N VAL A 290 8.18 6.07 24.90
CA VAL A 290 7.30 5.94 23.74
C VAL A 290 7.41 7.20 22.90
N GLU A 291 7.87 7.04 21.68
CA GLU A 291 8.04 8.13 20.71
C GLU A 291 6.88 8.13 19.70
N ASP A 292 6.10 9.19 19.68
CA ASP A 292 5.10 9.41 18.64
C ASP A 292 5.79 10.08 17.43
N ASN A 293 6.03 9.28 16.40
CA ASN A 293 6.71 9.70 15.17
C ASN A 293 5.75 10.06 14.03
N CYS A 294 4.51 10.42 14.32
CA CYS A 294 3.50 10.71 13.28
C CYS A 294 4.01 11.72 12.26
N ASP A 295 4.66 12.78 12.72
CA ASP A 295 5.12 13.89 11.88
C ASP A 295 6.60 13.79 11.50
N ALA A 296 7.38 12.91 12.13
CA ALA A 296 8.84 12.94 12.10
C ALA A 296 9.51 11.70 11.48
N LEU A 297 8.73 10.82 10.84
CA LEU A 297 9.31 9.62 10.23
C LEU A 297 10.36 9.98 9.17
N GLY A 298 11.61 9.56 9.41
CA GLY A 298 12.75 9.82 8.53
C GLY A 298 13.49 11.15 8.81
N SER A 299 13.11 11.89 9.83
CA SER A 299 13.92 13.00 10.35
C SER A 299 15.21 12.46 10.96
N LEU A 300 16.31 13.21 10.82
CA LEU A 300 17.67 12.87 11.29
C LEU A 300 18.21 13.95 12.22
#